data_ddca21d0567daf0a9ec380a9e6a871ce
#
_entry.id   ddca21d0567daf0a9ec380a9e6a871ce
#
_cell.length_a   1.000
_cell.length_b   1.000
_cell.length_c   1.000
_cell.angle_alpha   90.00
_cell.angle_beta   90.00
_cell.angle_gamma   90.00
#
_symmetry.space_group_name_H-M   'P 1'
#
loop_
_entity.id
_entity.type
_entity.pdbx_description
1 polymer ?
#
loop_
_entity_poly.entity_id
_entity_poly.type
_entity_poly.pdbx_seq_one_letter_code
_entity_poly.pdbx_strand_id
1 'polypeptide(L)'
;QKVYNDVTKTKTEEKSYEQVYVKVDDLKNVTDVETAIHELGFTNTYSMNQQREEMHKQVIKSQMIFGGIAAVSLFVAAINIINTMTMAIYERTREIGVMKVLGCELGSIRTMFLLESSTIGFIGGLIGVAFSLLASFVLNNLSTILAAFGQGGGLDLSGMMGGGYYYMDGGGSAAISIIPPWLMLAALVFATLVGLVAGILPANKAVRISALE
;
A
#
# COMPACT_ATOMS: atom_id res chain seq x y z
N GLN A 1 -15.42 25.01 40.38
CA GLN A 1 -16.68 25.25 41.07
C GLN A 1 -16.51 26.23 42.25
N LYS A 2 -15.52 26.07 43.14
CA LYS A 2 -15.21 27.01 44.21
C LYS A 2 -14.97 28.44 43.69
N VAL A 3 -14.14 28.59 42.68
CA VAL A 3 -13.84 29.88 42.05
C VAL A 3 -15.10 30.48 41.39
N TYR A 4 -15.90 29.65 40.72
CA TYR A 4 -17.14 30.09 40.09
C TYR A 4 -18.17 30.60 41.14
N ASN A 5 -18.29 29.88 42.25
CA ASN A 5 -19.18 30.24 43.32
C ASN A 5 -18.76 31.56 44.03
N ASP A 6 -17.41 31.79 44.12
CA ASP A 6 -16.88 33.04 44.70
C ASP A 6 -17.13 34.25 43.79
N VAL A 7 -17.08 34.09 42.48
CA VAL A 7 -17.30 35.18 41.50
C VAL A 7 -18.78 35.48 41.34
N THR A 8 -19.65 34.47 41.32
CA THR A 8 -21.08 34.63 41.05
C THR A 8 -21.93 34.84 42.33
N LYS A 9 -21.33 34.60 43.51
CA LYS A 9 -22.01 34.58 44.81
C LYS A 9 -23.29 33.71 44.83
N THR A 10 -23.40 32.77 43.94
CA THR A 10 -24.51 31.86 43.79
C THR A 10 -24.15 30.53 44.43
N LYS A 11 -24.90 30.06 45.39
CA LYS A 11 -24.82 28.69 45.90
C LYS A 11 -25.24 27.74 44.78
N THR A 12 -24.28 27.22 44.02
CA THR A 12 -24.54 26.20 43.02
C THR A 12 -24.59 24.86 43.75
N GLU A 13 -25.67 24.12 43.63
CA GLU A 13 -25.74 22.73 44.07
C GLU A 13 -24.58 21.96 43.39
N GLU A 14 -23.93 21.06 44.10
CA GLU A 14 -22.87 20.20 43.56
C GLU A 14 -23.47 19.39 42.42
N LYS A 15 -23.34 19.92 41.19
CA LYS A 15 -23.72 19.18 39.99
C LYS A 15 -22.60 18.19 39.73
N SER A 16 -22.91 16.92 39.86
CA SER A 16 -22.07 15.84 39.34
C SER A 16 -22.15 15.88 37.80
N TYR A 17 -21.01 16.04 37.15
CA TYR A 17 -20.92 15.98 35.71
C TYR A 17 -20.45 14.58 35.30
N GLU A 18 -21.19 13.92 34.43
CA GLU A 18 -20.89 12.61 33.91
C GLU A 18 -19.67 12.61 32.97
N GLN A 19 -19.55 13.72 32.20
CA GLN A 19 -18.48 13.88 31.23
C GLN A 19 -18.06 15.35 31.14
N VAL A 20 -16.76 15.59 31.01
CA VAL A 20 -16.15 16.90 30.77
C VAL A 20 -15.31 16.85 29.53
N TYR A 21 -15.59 17.75 28.59
CA TYR A 21 -14.81 17.86 27.34
C TYR A 21 -13.74 18.94 27.48
N VAL A 22 -12.49 18.57 27.26
CA VAL A 22 -11.35 19.49 27.23
C VAL A 22 -10.91 19.68 25.78
N LYS A 23 -10.94 20.93 25.31
CA LYS A 23 -10.46 21.27 23.97
C LYS A 23 -8.99 21.69 24.05
N VAL A 24 -8.13 21.04 23.28
CA VAL A 24 -6.72 21.35 23.17
C VAL A 24 -6.46 22.11 21.87
N ASP A 25 -5.55 23.11 21.87
CA ASP A 25 -5.27 23.96 20.71
C ASP A 25 -4.53 23.22 19.58
N ASP A 26 -3.60 22.32 19.92
CA ASP A 26 -2.83 21.52 18.92
C ASP A 26 -2.86 20.04 19.31
N LEU A 27 -2.98 19.18 18.29
CA LEU A 27 -2.96 17.71 18.44
C LEU A 27 -1.67 17.19 19.10
N LYS A 28 -0.56 17.93 18.97
CA LYS A 28 0.72 17.56 19.58
C LYS A 28 0.72 17.69 21.10
N ASN A 29 -0.07 18.60 21.63
CA ASN A 29 -0.15 18.92 23.06
C ASN A 29 -1.18 18.03 23.80
N VAL A 30 -1.94 17.20 23.08
CA VAL A 30 -2.99 16.36 23.69
C VAL A 30 -2.41 15.41 24.74
N THR A 31 -1.27 14.81 24.46
CA THR A 31 -0.61 13.86 25.36
C THR A 31 -0.14 14.55 26.67
N ASP A 32 0.40 15.77 26.54
CA ASP A 32 0.87 16.55 27.70
C ASP A 32 -0.30 17.01 28.56
N VAL A 33 -1.40 17.44 27.94
CA VAL A 33 -2.63 17.83 28.64
C VAL A 33 -3.29 16.61 29.31
N GLU A 34 -3.29 15.45 28.66
CA GLU A 34 -3.78 14.21 29.22
C GLU A 34 -2.99 13.81 30.48
N THR A 35 -1.66 13.90 30.42
CA THR A 35 -0.78 13.64 31.55
C THR A 35 -1.08 14.59 32.73
N ALA A 36 -1.27 15.88 32.44
CA ALA A 36 -1.62 16.87 33.45
C ALA A 36 -3.00 16.59 34.09
N ILE A 37 -3.98 16.11 33.31
CA ILE A 37 -5.30 15.70 33.80
C ILE A 37 -5.17 14.46 34.71
N HIS A 38 -4.31 13.49 34.35
CA HIS A 38 -4.03 12.33 35.20
C HIS A 38 -3.36 12.71 36.53
N GLU A 39 -2.44 13.68 36.52
CA GLU A 39 -1.83 14.20 37.76
C GLU A 39 -2.84 14.88 38.68
N LEU A 40 -3.92 15.44 38.14
CA LEU A 40 -5.04 16.00 38.91
C LEU A 40 -5.98 14.92 39.50
N GLY A 41 -5.69 13.62 39.27
CA GLY A 41 -6.44 12.50 39.83
C GLY A 41 -7.57 11.97 38.95
N PHE A 42 -7.74 12.48 37.72
CA PHE A 42 -8.74 11.98 36.78
C PHE A 42 -8.13 10.88 35.90
N THR A 43 -8.26 9.64 36.32
CA THR A 43 -7.65 8.48 35.62
C THR A 43 -8.45 7.99 34.41
N ASN A 44 -9.69 8.41 34.26
CA ASN A 44 -10.60 7.92 33.23
C ASN A 44 -10.72 8.96 32.09
N THR A 45 -9.60 9.21 31.38
CA THR A 45 -9.56 10.08 30.22
C THR A 45 -9.68 9.26 28.94
N TYR A 46 -10.50 9.74 28.01
CA TYR A 46 -10.60 9.18 26.67
C TYR A 46 -10.13 10.22 25.67
N SER A 47 -9.00 9.97 25.03
CA SER A 47 -8.50 10.87 23.99
C SER A 47 -8.59 10.23 22.61
N MET A 48 -8.97 11.04 21.61
CA MET A 48 -8.95 10.64 20.21
C MET A 48 -7.52 10.29 19.73
N ASN A 49 -6.48 10.78 20.41
CA ASN A 49 -5.11 10.47 20.06
C ASN A 49 -4.76 9.01 20.35
N GLN A 50 -5.18 8.47 21.49
CA GLN A 50 -4.97 7.06 21.82
C GLN A 50 -5.61 6.16 20.76
N GLN A 51 -6.84 6.44 20.38
CA GLN A 51 -7.54 5.70 19.34
C GLN A 51 -6.84 5.80 17.97
N ARG A 52 -6.31 6.99 17.63
CA ARG A 52 -5.52 7.20 16.41
C ARG A 52 -4.21 6.42 16.44
N GLU A 53 -3.50 6.41 17.57
CA GLU A 53 -2.27 5.64 17.71
C GLU A 53 -2.50 4.13 17.59
N GLU A 54 -3.56 3.61 18.20
CA GLU A 54 -3.90 2.20 18.07
C GLU A 54 -4.27 1.84 16.63
N MET A 55 -5.08 2.66 15.97
CA MET A 55 -5.37 2.48 14.54
C MET A 55 -4.09 2.55 13.68
N HIS A 56 -3.21 3.50 13.96
CA HIS A 56 -1.93 3.63 13.25
C HIS A 56 -1.06 2.38 13.41
N LYS A 57 -0.95 1.86 14.63
CA LYS A 57 -0.22 0.61 14.91
C LYS A 57 -0.82 -0.59 14.16
N GLN A 58 -2.14 -0.67 14.12
CA GLN A 58 -2.85 -1.73 13.39
C GLN A 58 -2.65 -1.62 11.88
N VAL A 59 -2.72 -0.39 11.32
CA VAL A 59 -2.45 -0.13 9.90
C VAL A 59 -1.01 -0.51 9.54
N ILE A 60 -0.01 -0.08 10.33
CA ILE A 60 1.40 -0.44 10.11
C ILE A 60 1.60 -1.94 10.16
N LYS A 61 0.99 -2.65 11.13
CA LYS A 61 1.07 -4.10 11.22
C LYS A 61 0.50 -4.78 9.97
N SER A 62 -0.65 -4.34 9.50
CA SER A 62 -1.27 -4.85 8.27
C SER A 62 -0.39 -4.56 7.05
N GLN A 63 0.15 -3.35 6.93
CA GLN A 63 1.08 -2.98 5.85
C GLN A 63 2.34 -3.85 5.84
N MET A 64 2.90 -4.19 7.00
CA MET A 64 4.06 -5.09 7.09
C MET A 64 3.73 -6.49 6.60
N ILE A 65 2.57 -7.03 6.95
CA ILE A 65 2.14 -8.37 6.52
C ILE A 65 1.93 -8.38 5.00
N PHE A 66 1.12 -7.45 4.48
CA PHE A 66 0.85 -7.39 3.04
C PHE A 66 2.10 -7.04 2.23
N GLY A 67 2.94 -6.14 2.75
CA GLY A 67 4.23 -5.80 2.15
C GLY A 67 5.18 -6.99 2.11
N GLY A 68 5.20 -7.82 3.15
CA GLY A 68 5.98 -9.05 3.18
C GLY A 68 5.52 -10.06 2.12
N ILE A 69 4.21 -10.29 2.01
CA ILE A 69 3.64 -11.16 0.98
C ILE A 69 3.95 -10.63 -0.42
N ALA A 70 3.80 -9.32 -0.64
CA ALA A 70 4.12 -8.67 -1.91
C ALA A 70 5.61 -8.81 -2.26
N ALA A 71 6.52 -8.66 -1.29
CA ALA A 71 7.96 -8.82 -1.50
C ALA A 71 8.33 -10.25 -1.92
N VAL A 72 7.74 -11.27 -1.27
CA VAL A 72 7.94 -12.67 -1.67
C VAL A 72 7.41 -12.92 -3.08
N SER A 73 6.22 -12.43 -3.40
CA SER A 73 5.62 -12.56 -4.74
C SER A 73 6.49 -11.90 -5.81
N LEU A 74 7.04 -10.72 -5.51
CA LEU A 74 7.95 -10.01 -6.39
C LEU A 74 9.26 -10.79 -6.62
N PHE A 75 9.80 -11.40 -5.57
CA PHE A 75 11.00 -12.24 -5.67
C PHE A 75 10.77 -13.46 -6.56
N VAL A 76 9.64 -14.14 -6.41
CA VAL A 76 9.25 -15.26 -7.27
C VAL A 76 9.09 -14.81 -8.73
N ALA A 77 8.46 -13.65 -8.96
CA ALA A 77 8.32 -13.07 -10.29
C ALA A 77 9.69 -12.78 -10.94
N ALA A 78 10.64 -12.23 -10.19
CA ALA A 78 11.99 -11.98 -10.67
C ALA A 78 12.71 -13.28 -11.08
N ILE A 79 12.59 -14.34 -10.27
CA ILE A 79 13.16 -15.66 -10.61
C ILE A 79 12.53 -16.21 -11.91
N ASN A 80 11.21 -16.05 -12.08
CA ASN A 80 10.53 -16.49 -13.30
C ASN A 80 11.04 -15.73 -14.54
N ILE A 81 11.28 -14.42 -14.45
CA ILE A 81 11.88 -13.64 -15.54
C ILE A 81 13.28 -14.17 -15.86
N ILE A 82 14.12 -14.41 -14.85
CA ILE A 82 15.47 -14.96 -15.02
C ILE A 82 15.42 -16.31 -15.75
N ASN A 83 14.52 -17.19 -15.35
CA ASN A 83 14.38 -18.52 -15.94
C ASN A 83 13.94 -18.44 -17.40
N THR A 84 12.89 -17.65 -17.67
CA THR A 84 12.32 -17.47 -19.02
C THR A 84 13.35 -16.86 -19.97
N MET A 85 14.05 -15.80 -19.54
CA MET A 85 15.09 -15.14 -20.33
C MET A 85 16.29 -16.06 -20.56
N THR A 86 16.66 -16.85 -19.55
CA THR A 86 17.77 -17.83 -19.71
C THR A 86 17.42 -18.87 -20.76
N MET A 87 16.18 -19.37 -20.76
CA MET A 87 15.71 -20.32 -21.78
C MET A 87 15.72 -19.70 -23.18
N ALA A 88 15.18 -18.49 -23.32
CA ALA A 88 15.18 -17.76 -24.59
C ALA A 88 16.60 -17.54 -25.15
N ILE A 89 17.59 -17.28 -24.28
CA ILE A 89 19.00 -17.16 -24.70
C ILE A 89 19.54 -18.48 -25.23
N TYR A 90 19.22 -19.61 -24.59
CA TYR A 90 19.65 -20.92 -25.08
C TYR A 90 19.03 -21.26 -26.43
N GLU A 91 17.75 -20.96 -26.65
CA GLU A 91 17.07 -21.18 -27.93
C GLU A 91 17.72 -20.36 -29.07
N ARG A 92 18.18 -19.12 -28.76
CA ARG A 92 18.79 -18.20 -29.75
C ARG A 92 20.30 -18.19 -29.73
N THR A 93 20.97 -19.20 -29.11
CA THR A 93 22.44 -19.23 -28.97
C THR A 93 23.16 -19.14 -30.31
N ARG A 94 22.63 -19.79 -31.35
CA ARG A 94 23.21 -19.74 -32.69
C ARG A 94 23.18 -18.34 -33.31
N GLU A 95 22.08 -17.63 -33.15
CA GLU A 95 21.92 -16.25 -33.64
C GLU A 95 22.89 -15.30 -32.92
N ILE A 96 23.02 -15.45 -31.60
CA ILE A 96 23.96 -14.71 -30.77
C ILE A 96 25.39 -14.97 -31.21
N GLY A 97 25.73 -16.24 -31.52
CA GLY A 97 27.03 -16.63 -32.05
C GLY A 97 27.35 -15.96 -33.39
N VAL A 98 26.41 -15.96 -34.34
CA VAL A 98 26.55 -15.30 -35.64
C VAL A 98 26.76 -13.79 -35.46
N MET A 99 25.98 -13.13 -34.60
CA MET A 99 26.14 -11.68 -34.31
C MET A 99 27.56 -11.37 -33.80
N LYS A 100 28.12 -12.22 -32.93
CA LYS A 100 29.46 -12.05 -32.41
C LYS A 100 30.53 -12.22 -33.50
N VAL A 101 30.40 -13.21 -34.39
CA VAL A 101 31.32 -13.44 -35.49
C VAL A 101 31.31 -12.28 -36.49
N LEU A 102 30.14 -11.68 -36.71
CA LEU A 102 29.97 -10.48 -37.53
C LEU A 102 30.50 -9.19 -36.87
N GLY A 103 31.05 -9.28 -35.65
CA GLY A 103 31.69 -8.14 -34.98
C GLY A 103 30.73 -7.25 -34.20
N CYS A 104 29.52 -7.71 -33.88
CA CYS A 104 28.59 -6.95 -33.01
C CYS A 104 29.25 -6.73 -31.65
N GLU A 105 29.14 -5.49 -31.15
CA GLU A 105 29.60 -5.12 -29.81
C GLU A 105 28.83 -5.89 -28.75
N LEU A 106 29.55 -6.47 -27.77
CA LEU A 106 28.96 -7.22 -26.66
C LEU A 106 27.97 -6.40 -25.85
N GLY A 107 28.17 -5.07 -25.79
CA GLY A 107 27.27 -4.12 -25.15
C GLY A 107 25.91 -4.08 -25.83
N SER A 108 25.88 -4.09 -27.16
CA SER A 108 24.63 -4.07 -27.94
C SER A 108 23.79 -5.33 -27.69
N ILE A 109 24.43 -6.50 -27.66
CA ILE A 109 23.76 -7.78 -27.36
C ILE A 109 23.17 -7.74 -25.94
N ARG A 110 23.93 -7.26 -24.96
CA ARG A 110 23.42 -7.12 -23.58
C ARG A 110 22.22 -6.18 -23.48
N THR A 111 22.30 -5.02 -24.14
CA THR A 111 21.22 -4.02 -24.11
C THR A 111 19.94 -4.57 -24.73
N MET A 112 20.04 -5.37 -25.79
CA MET A 112 18.89 -6.04 -26.42
C MET A 112 18.12 -6.90 -25.39
N PHE A 113 18.80 -7.75 -24.62
CA PHE A 113 18.17 -8.58 -23.60
C PHE A 113 17.64 -7.78 -22.41
N LEU A 114 18.33 -6.70 -22.04
CA LEU A 114 17.83 -5.78 -20.98
C LEU A 114 16.56 -5.06 -21.41
N LEU A 115 16.46 -4.64 -22.65
CA LEU A 115 15.24 -4.04 -23.21
C LEU A 115 14.10 -5.06 -23.25
N GLU A 116 14.37 -6.30 -23.66
CA GLU A 116 13.38 -7.37 -23.67
C GLU A 116 12.82 -7.63 -22.27
N SER A 117 13.67 -7.79 -21.26
CA SER A 117 13.24 -8.01 -19.87
C SER A 117 12.52 -6.79 -19.27
N SER A 118 12.96 -5.56 -19.58
CA SER A 118 12.27 -4.35 -19.12
C SER A 118 10.88 -4.21 -19.74
N THR A 119 10.72 -4.62 -21.01
CA THR A 119 9.42 -4.63 -21.71
C THR A 119 8.46 -5.62 -21.06
N ILE A 120 8.93 -6.79 -20.64
CA ILE A 120 8.13 -7.76 -19.88
C ILE A 120 7.64 -7.12 -18.57
N GLY A 121 8.54 -6.46 -17.83
CA GLY A 121 8.19 -5.74 -16.60
C GLY A 121 7.19 -4.62 -16.83
N PHE A 122 7.36 -3.85 -17.91
CA PHE A 122 6.45 -2.76 -18.29
C PHE A 122 5.04 -3.26 -18.62
N ILE A 123 4.93 -4.28 -19.49
CA ILE A 123 3.63 -4.87 -19.87
C ILE A 123 2.96 -5.51 -18.64
N GLY A 124 3.72 -6.25 -17.84
CA GLY A 124 3.21 -6.83 -16.58
C GLY A 124 2.72 -5.76 -15.61
N GLY A 125 3.45 -4.67 -15.47
CA GLY A 125 3.06 -3.50 -14.67
C GLY A 125 1.79 -2.84 -15.17
N LEU A 126 1.63 -2.68 -16.49
CA LEU A 126 0.44 -2.10 -17.11
C LEU A 126 -0.81 -2.96 -16.86
N ILE A 127 -0.67 -4.27 -17.05
CA ILE A 127 -1.73 -5.24 -16.75
C ILE A 127 -2.06 -5.21 -15.24
N GLY A 128 -1.04 -5.17 -14.37
CA GLY A 128 -1.23 -5.07 -12.92
C GLY A 128 -2.00 -3.82 -12.49
N VAL A 129 -1.68 -2.66 -13.07
CA VAL A 129 -2.42 -1.41 -12.84
C VAL A 129 -3.86 -1.55 -13.32
N ALA A 130 -4.10 -2.13 -14.50
CA ALA A 130 -5.45 -2.33 -15.01
C ALA A 130 -6.28 -3.23 -14.08
N PHE A 131 -5.72 -4.35 -13.61
CA PHE A 131 -6.39 -5.22 -12.62
C PHE A 131 -6.63 -4.51 -11.28
N SER A 132 -5.69 -3.70 -10.81
CA SER A 132 -5.84 -2.91 -9.58
C SER A 132 -7.01 -1.92 -9.68
N LEU A 133 -7.15 -1.25 -10.83
CA LEU A 133 -8.28 -0.35 -11.08
C LEU A 133 -9.62 -1.08 -11.14
N LEU A 134 -9.66 -2.24 -11.80
CA LEU A 134 -10.85 -3.09 -11.84
C LEU A 134 -11.24 -3.56 -10.43
N ALA A 135 -10.27 -4.02 -9.63
CA ALA A 135 -10.52 -4.42 -8.25
C ALA A 135 -11.03 -3.26 -7.40
N SER A 136 -10.42 -2.08 -7.51
CA SER A 136 -10.87 -0.87 -6.83
C SER A 136 -12.30 -0.48 -7.23
N PHE A 137 -12.64 -0.56 -8.51
CA PHE A 137 -13.98 -0.29 -9.02
C PHE A 137 -15.01 -1.27 -8.43
N VAL A 138 -14.68 -2.58 -8.43
CA VAL A 138 -15.55 -3.63 -7.84
C VAL A 138 -15.75 -3.39 -6.36
N LEU A 139 -14.68 -3.09 -5.60
CA LEU A 139 -14.77 -2.82 -4.16
C LEU A 139 -15.63 -1.59 -3.85
N ASN A 140 -15.46 -0.52 -4.61
CA ASN A 140 -16.24 0.70 -4.41
C ASN A 140 -17.73 0.54 -4.78
N ASN A 141 -18.05 -0.37 -5.69
CA ASN A 141 -19.43 -0.65 -6.10
C ASN A 141 -19.99 -1.95 -5.48
N LEU A 142 -19.27 -2.56 -4.54
CA LEU A 142 -19.62 -3.88 -4.00
C LEU A 142 -20.99 -3.88 -3.33
N SER A 143 -21.35 -2.83 -2.60
CA SER A 143 -22.68 -2.69 -1.97
C SER A 143 -23.80 -2.67 -3.02
N THR A 144 -23.59 -1.98 -4.13
CA THR A 144 -24.55 -1.89 -5.25
C THR A 144 -24.65 -3.24 -5.99
N ILE A 145 -23.54 -3.89 -6.20
CA ILE A 145 -23.47 -5.21 -6.85
C ILE A 145 -24.19 -6.28 -6.00
N LEU A 146 -23.92 -6.32 -4.69
CA LEU A 146 -24.59 -7.25 -3.77
C LEU A 146 -26.08 -6.98 -3.66
N ALA A 147 -26.51 -5.71 -3.66
CA ALA A 147 -27.93 -5.35 -3.70
C ALA A 147 -28.62 -5.83 -4.98
N ALA A 148 -27.94 -5.79 -6.13
CA ALA A 148 -28.45 -6.26 -7.41
C ALA A 148 -28.60 -7.79 -7.49
N PHE A 149 -27.75 -8.55 -6.76
CA PHE A 149 -27.84 -10.01 -6.66
C PHE A 149 -28.84 -10.51 -5.62
N GLY A 150 -29.68 -9.63 -5.03
CA GLY A 150 -30.82 -10.02 -4.18
C GLY A 150 -30.44 -10.60 -2.81
N GLN A 151 -29.18 -10.57 -2.42
CA GLN A 151 -28.77 -10.92 -1.07
C GLN A 151 -28.78 -9.66 -0.18
N GLY A 152 -29.98 -9.27 0.24
CA GLY A 152 -30.21 -8.18 1.19
C GLY A 152 -29.80 -8.50 2.63
N GLY A 153 -28.76 -9.29 2.83
CA GLY A 153 -28.10 -9.52 4.10
C GLY A 153 -26.78 -8.77 4.09
N GLY A 154 -26.68 -7.68 4.82
CA GLY A 154 -25.46 -6.90 4.95
C GLY A 154 -24.31 -7.79 5.41
N LEU A 155 -23.51 -8.27 4.46
CA LEU A 155 -22.18 -8.72 4.77
C LEU A 155 -21.43 -7.47 5.24
N ASP A 156 -21.29 -7.34 6.55
CA ASP A 156 -20.45 -6.32 7.17
C ASP A 156 -18.98 -6.61 6.82
N LEU A 157 -18.60 -6.20 5.60
CA LEU A 157 -17.25 -6.33 5.10
C LEU A 157 -16.27 -5.41 5.83
N SER A 158 -16.79 -4.47 6.65
CA SER A 158 -15.96 -3.55 7.44
C SER A 158 -15.17 -4.32 8.50
N GLY A 159 -15.72 -5.39 9.05
CA GLY A 159 -15.03 -6.29 9.98
C GLY A 159 -13.96 -7.16 9.32
N MET A 160 -14.13 -7.52 8.04
CA MET A 160 -13.21 -8.42 7.32
C MET A 160 -12.05 -7.66 6.66
N MET A 161 -12.22 -6.38 6.33
CA MET A 161 -11.21 -5.53 5.69
C MET A 161 -10.45 -4.60 6.66
N GLY A 162 -10.40 -4.94 7.96
CA GLY A 162 -9.58 -4.21 8.93
C GLY A 162 -10.14 -2.83 9.26
N GLY A 163 -11.29 -2.80 9.94
CA GLY A 163 -11.74 -1.77 10.87
C GLY A 163 -11.45 -0.29 10.58
N GLY A 164 -11.59 0.16 9.34
CA GLY A 164 -11.66 1.59 9.07
C GLY A 164 -13.04 2.10 9.44
N TYR A 165 -13.18 2.74 10.60
CA TYR A 165 -14.40 3.49 10.94
C TYR A 165 -14.51 4.67 9.98
N TYR A 166 -15.22 4.47 8.89
CA TYR A 166 -15.64 5.59 8.06
C TYR A 166 -16.80 6.27 8.77
N TYR A 167 -16.57 7.49 9.26
CA TYR A 167 -17.65 8.37 9.68
C TYR A 167 -18.57 8.56 8.49
N MET A 168 -19.74 7.98 8.60
CA MET A 168 -20.84 8.16 7.67
C MET A 168 -21.48 9.52 7.99
N ASP A 169 -20.80 10.61 7.57
CA ASP A 169 -21.42 11.92 7.50
C ASP A 169 -22.14 12.02 6.16
N GLY A 170 -23.48 12.06 6.25
CA GLY A 170 -24.37 12.59 5.25
C GLY A 170 -24.20 12.14 3.80
N GLY A 171 -24.69 10.94 3.42
CA GLY A 171 -25.32 10.76 2.10
C GLY A 171 -24.42 10.60 0.87
N GLY A 172 -23.13 10.40 1.01
CA GLY A 172 -22.22 10.07 -0.09
C GLY A 172 -21.65 8.66 0.06
N SER A 173 -21.63 7.86 -0.99
CA SER A 173 -20.92 6.58 -1.04
C SER A 173 -19.44 6.84 -0.78
N ALA A 174 -18.97 6.59 0.45
CA ALA A 174 -17.58 6.72 0.80
C ALA A 174 -16.78 5.71 -0.02
N ALA A 175 -15.91 6.19 -0.90
CA ALA A 175 -15.05 5.31 -1.68
C ALA A 175 -14.11 4.54 -0.75
N ILE A 176 -14.22 3.22 -0.73
CA ILE A 176 -13.41 2.32 0.11
C ILE A 176 -11.96 2.31 -0.37
N SER A 177 -11.75 2.45 -1.68
CA SER A 177 -10.43 2.43 -2.30
C SER A 177 -10.24 3.64 -3.21
N ILE A 178 -9.24 4.48 -2.88
CA ILE A 178 -8.83 5.63 -3.69
C ILE A 178 -7.38 5.41 -4.10
N ILE A 179 -7.15 5.22 -5.40
CA ILE A 179 -5.81 5.03 -5.95
C ILE A 179 -5.36 6.35 -6.58
N PRO A 180 -4.38 7.05 -6.02
CA PRO A 180 -3.89 8.30 -6.59
C PRO A 180 -3.10 8.03 -7.88
N PRO A 181 -3.22 8.88 -8.93
CA PRO A 181 -2.59 8.66 -10.23
C PRO A 181 -1.06 8.56 -10.18
N TRP A 182 -0.42 9.28 -9.27
CA TRP A 182 1.03 9.24 -9.10
C TRP A 182 1.53 7.85 -8.64
N LEU A 183 0.70 7.13 -7.85
CA LEU A 183 1.02 5.78 -7.39
C LEU A 183 1.01 4.78 -8.55
N MET A 184 0.10 4.95 -9.52
CA MET A 184 0.06 4.12 -10.73
C MET A 184 1.33 4.29 -11.55
N LEU A 185 1.78 5.53 -11.75
CA LEU A 185 3.05 5.81 -12.44
C LEU A 185 4.24 5.23 -11.68
N ALA A 186 4.28 5.41 -10.37
CA ALA A 186 5.34 4.84 -9.53
C ALA A 186 5.37 3.31 -9.61
N ALA A 187 4.22 2.65 -9.57
CA ALA A 187 4.10 1.19 -9.71
C ALA A 187 4.58 0.71 -11.08
N LEU A 188 4.26 1.42 -12.16
CA LEU A 188 4.69 1.08 -13.52
C LEU A 188 6.22 1.20 -13.66
N VAL A 189 6.79 2.30 -13.17
CA VAL A 189 8.25 2.50 -13.16
C VAL A 189 8.92 1.41 -12.33
N PHE A 190 8.39 1.10 -11.15
CA PHE A 190 8.91 0.07 -10.28
C PHE A 190 8.88 -1.32 -10.95
N ALA A 191 7.76 -1.70 -11.58
CA ALA A 191 7.64 -2.97 -12.31
C ALA A 191 8.66 -3.08 -13.46
N THR A 192 8.86 -1.99 -14.19
CA THR A 192 9.86 -1.92 -15.26
C THR A 192 11.28 -2.09 -14.72
N LEU A 193 11.59 -1.43 -13.60
CA LEU A 193 12.89 -1.56 -12.92
C LEU A 193 13.15 -3.01 -12.45
N VAL A 194 12.13 -3.66 -11.89
CA VAL A 194 12.22 -5.06 -11.47
C VAL A 194 12.54 -5.97 -12.67
N GLY A 195 11.83 -5.79 -13.79
CA GLY A 195 12.10 -6.51 -15.03
C GLY A 195 13.54 -6.29 -15.51
N LEU A 196 13.99 -5.04 -15.51
CA LEU A 196 15.36 -4.68 -15.91
C LEU A 196 16.41 -5.32 -14.99
N VAL A 197 16.24 -5.24 -13.67
CA VAL A 197 17.19 -5.83 -12.70
C VAL A 197 17.22 -7.36 -12.83
N ALA A 198 16.07 -8.01 -12.95
CA ALA A 198 15.97 -9.44 -13.17
C ALA A 198 16.66 -9.87 -14.47
N GLY A 199 16.60 -9.04 -15.53
CA GLY A 199 17.25 -9.29 -16.81
C GLY A 199 18.77 -9.15 -16.81
N ILE A 200 19.40 -8.51 -15.82
CA ILE A 200 20.86 -8.32 -15.78
C ILE A 200 21.60 -9.66 -15.74
N LEU A 201 21.12 -10.60 -14.93
CA LEU A 201 21.78 -11.92 -14.79
C LEU A 201 21.79 -12.70 -16.11
N PRO A 202 20.65 -12.94 -16.79
CA PRO A 202 20.62 -13.65 -18.06
C PRO A 202 21.34 -12.86 -19.18
N ALA A 203 21.21 -11.54 -19.25
CA ALA A 203 21.89 -10.72 -20.25
C ALA A 203 23.42 -10.84 -20.14
N ASN A 204 23.99 -10.87 -18.94
CA ASN A 204 25.41 -11.10 -18.72
C ASN A 204 25.83 -12.52 -19.14
N LYS A 205 24.94 -13.52 -18.95
CA LYS A 205 25.19 -14.89 -19.37
C LYS A 205 25.24 -15.01 -20.90
N ALA A 206 24.32 -14.34 -21.61
CA ALA A 206 24.28 -14.29 -23.07
C ALA A 206 25.61 -13.80 -23.69
N VAL A 207 26.21 -12.78 -23.06
CA VAL A 207 27.49 -12.23 -23.51
C VAL A 207 28.67 -13.20 -23.29
N ARG A 208 28.59 -14.10 -22.31
CA ARG A 208 29.64 -15.06 -21.98
C ARG A 208 29.60 -16.35 -22.79
N ILE A 209 28.52 -16.62 -23.52
CA ILE A 209 28.42 -17.82 -24.37
C ILE A 209 29.50 -17.75 -25.47
N SER A 210 30.30 -18.82 -25.58
CA SER A 210 31.32 -18.93 -26.59
C SER A 210 30.71 -19.09 -27.99
N ALA A 211 31.26 -18.42 -28.99
CA ALA A 211 30.82 -18.56 -30.38
C ALA A 211 31.25 -19.91 -31.02
N LEU A 212 31.98 -20.77 -30.28
CA LEU A 212 32.61 -22.00 -30.77
C LEU A 212 31.97 -23.29 -30.21
N GLU A 213 30.94 -23.20 -29.40
CA GLU A 213 30.08 -24.32 -29.01
C GLU A 213 28.75 -24.26 -29.80
#